data_7f014c0a4e8e40dcd2f100d1afb9b22c
#
_entry.id   7f014c0a4e8e40dcd2f100d1afb9b22c
#
_cell.length_a   1.000
_cell.length_b   1.000
_cell.length_c   1.000
_cell.angle_alpha   90.00
_cell.angle_beta   90.00
_cell.angle_gamma   90.00
#
_symmetry.space_group_name_H-M   'P 1'
#
loop_
_entity.id
_entity.type
_entity.pdbx_description
1 polymer ?
#
loop_
_entity_poly.entity_id
_entity_poly.type
_entity_poly.pdbx_seq_one_letter_code
_entity_poly.pdbx_strand_id
1 'polypeptide(L)'
;MRALLILMLSIWMLSLACLATPALAQPAPAAEPTQPLPDIRQRGFVYCVSGILNTFNPQMASSGLTIDTLAAQLYDRLLDVDPYTYRLSPELAESWQVLDNGATYRFHLRKDVPFQTTDWFTPTRKMNADDVVFSFQRVFDSQHPYHEVNGGEYPYFDSLQFADAVQSVKKLDDYTVEFKLKAPDASFLWHLATHYAPILSAEYADVLTQQGRQEQIDREPVGTGPFLLNEYRSGQYIRLFRNSDYWKGLPRMPQVVIDLGAGGTGRLSKLLTGECDVLAYPAASQLSILRDDPRLRLTLRPGMNVAYLAFNTRKPPLNDQRVRQAIALSINNQRLMQSIYYGTAETAASILPRASWAYDNQAQVTEYNPEKTKAILKELGITKLQLNLWVPTASQSYNPSPLKTAELIQADLAQVGITVNIVPVEGRFQEARLMEMSHDLTLSGWSTDSNDPDSFFRPLLSCAAIRSQTNYAHWCDPEFDELLQKALRSQQLSARIEYYQQAQRILEQQLPLLPLASSLRLQAYRYDIKGLVLSPFGNSSFAGVFRENQLQESQSHQSNRDEGKKP
;
A
#
# COMPACT_ATOMS: atom_id res chain seq x y z
N MET A 1 -40.94 44.28 44.85
CA MET A 1 -41.85 44.27 46.02
C MET A 1 -42.01 42.83 46.51
N ARG A 2 -41.56 42.64 47.72
CA ARG A 2 -42.09 41.71 48.77
C ARG A 2 -42.08 40.23 48.40
N ALA A 3 -41.40 39.40 49.07
CA ALA A 3 -40.98 39.12 50.45
C ALA A 3 -41.24 37.62 50.66
N LEU A 4 -40.18 36.90 51.02
CA LEU A 4 -40.03 36.17 52.31
C LEU A 4 -41.25 35.37 52.78
N LEU A 5 -41.08 34.05 52.92
CA LEU A 5 -41.38 33.40 54.22
C LEU A 5 -40.49 32.13 54.38
N ILE A 6 -39.72 32.16 55.44
CA ILE A 6 -39.01 31.12 56.12
C ILE A 6 -40.01 30.32 56.94
N LEU A 7 -39.92 28.99 56.96
CA LEU A 7 -40.25 28.23 58.17
C LEU A 7 -39.37 26.98 58.30
N MET A 8 -38.62 27.01 59.39
CA MET A 8 -37.91 25.90 59.98
C MET A 8 -38.89 24.89 60.60
N LEU A 9 -38.56 23.62 60.50
CA LEU A 9 -38.79 22.68 61.63
C LEU A 9 -37.80 21.50 61.54
N SER A 10 -36.91 21.53 62.36
CA SER A 10 -36.10 20.71 63.25
C SER A 10 -36.35 19.18 63.29
N ILE A 11 -35.21 18.45 63.14
CA ILE A 11 -34.71 17.37 64.00
C ILE A 11 -35.52 16.08 64.09
N TRP A 12 -34.94 15.02 63.50
CA TRP A 12 -34.72 13.76 64.22
C TRP A 12 -33.51 13.02 63.60
N MET A 13 -32.44 12.94 64.43
CA MET A 13 -31.31 12.04 64.20
C MET A 13 -31.80 10.60 64.38
N LEU A 14 -31.62 9.78 63.35
CA LEU A 14 -31.42 8.35 63.52
C LEU A 14 -30.17 7.94 62.77
N SER A 15 -29.13 7.71 63.53
CA SER A 15 -27.89 7.11 63.11
C SER A 15 -28.13 5.67 62.65
N LEU A 16 -28.17 5.44 61.32
CA LEU A 16 -28.05 4.10 60.74
C LEU A 16 -26.59 3.94 60.27
N ALA A 17 -25.83 3.22 61.08
CA ALA A 17 -24.49 2.76 60.71
C ALA A 17 -24.64 1.78 59.54
N CYS A 18 -24.44 2.25 58.30
CA CYS A 18 -24.21 1.38 57.17
C CYS A 18 -22.84 0.75 57.31
N LEU A 19 -22.80 -0.50 57.76
CA LEU A 19 -21.67 -1.40 57.59
C LEU A 19 -21.43 -1.57 56.09
N ALA A 20 -20.51 -0.80 55.53
CA ALA A 20 -19.98 -1.03 54.20
C ALA A 20 -19.15 -2.33 54.24
N THR A 21 -19.75 -3.42 53.84
CA THR A 21 -19.00 -4.63 53.46
C THR A 21 -18.12 -4.29 52.29
N PRO A 22 -16.79 -4.55 52.34
CA PRO A 22 -15.96 -4.41 51.15
C PRO A 22 -16.49 -5.40 50.07
N ALA A 23 -17.00 -4.85 48.99
CA ALA A 23 -17.27 -5.65 47.78
C ALA A 23 -15.94 -6.29 47.36
N LEU A 24 -15.80 -7.57 47.63
CA LEU A 24 -14.75 -8.38 47.01
C LEU A 24 -14.94 -8.24 45.50
N ALA A 25 -13.99 -7.53 44.88
CA ALA A 25 -13.90 -7.47 43.42
C ALA A 25 -13.85 -8.92 42.93
N GLN A 26 -14.88 -9.34 42.21
CA GLN A 26 -14.84 -10.60 41.49
C GLN A 26 -13.66 -10.53 40.55
N PRO A 27 -12.75 -11.52 40.56
CA PRO A 27 -11.70 -11.59 39.56
C PRO A 27 -12.40 -11.62 38.19
N ALA A 28 -11.90 -10.78 37.27
CA ALA A 28 -12.34 -10.83 35.88
C ALA A 28 -12.33 -12.29 35.42
N PRO A 29 -13.34 -12.74 34.67
CA PRO A 29 -13.37 -14.12 34.16
C PRO A 29 -12.03 -14.38 33.48
N ALA A 30 -11.31 -15.40 33.96
CA ALA A 30 -10.08 -15.85 33.34
C ALA A 30 -10.40 -16.03 31.85
N ALA A 31 -9.61 -15.42 31.00
CA ALA A 31 -9.71 -15.60 29.56
C ALA A 31 -9.76 -17.13 29.35
N GLU A 32 -10.84 -17.62 28.72
CA GLU A 32 -10.94 -19.02 28.35
C GLU A 32 -9.65 -19.39 27.66
N PRO A 33 -9.01 -20.52 28.02
CA PRO A 33 -7.83 -20.99 27.33
C PRO A 33 -8.25 -21.12 25.87
N THR A 34 -7.73 -20.25 25.01
CA THR A 34 -7.88 -20.37 23.57
C THR A 34 -7.50 -21.79 23.22
N GLN A 35 -8.48 -22.59 22.76
CA GLN A 35 -8.19 -23.93 22.27
C GLN A 35 -7.01 -23.79 21.30
N PRO A 36 -5.95 -24.61 21.45
CA PRO A 36 -4.85 -24.56 20.52
C PRO A 36 -5.46 -24.75 19.13
N LEU A 37 -5.30 -23.72 18.29
CA LEU A 37 -5.72 -23.81 16.88
C LEU A 37 -5.16 -25.13 16.34
N PRO A 38 -5.99 -25.99 15.70
CA PRO A 38 -5.52 -27.25 15.16
C PRO A 38 -4.29 -26.98 14.34
N ASP A 39 -3.22 -27.70 14.57
CA ASP A 39 -1.85 -27.40 14.18
C ASP A 39 -1.77 -26.78 12.76
N ILE A 40 -1.75 -25.45 12.71
CA ILE A 40 -1.70 -24.69 11.46
C ILE A 40 -0.50 -25.14 10.62
N ARG A 41 0.57 -25.62 11.28
CA ARG A 41 1.79 -26.12 10.64
C ARG A 41 1.56 -27.36 9.78
N GLN A 42 0.56 -28.17 10.12
CA GLN A 42 0.21 -29.33 9.29
C GLN A 42 -0.69 -28.97 8.10
N ARG A 43 -1.37 -27.81 8.14
CA ARG A 43 -2.39 -27.46 7.14
C ARG A 43 -2.25 -26.08 6.51
N GLY A 44 -1.15 -25.35 6.76
CA GLY A 44 -1.00 -24.02 6.22
C GLY A 44 0.27 -23.31 6.71
N PHE A 45 0.31 -21.99 6.60
CA PHE A 45 1.37 -21.17 7.14
C PHE A 45 0.85 -19.87 7.75
N VAL A 46 1.66 -19.27 8.63
CA VAL A 46 1.38 -18.00 9.31
C VAL A 46 2.27 -16.91 8.72
N TYR A 47 1.63 -15.89 8.17
CA TYR A 47 2.27 -14.70 7.61
C TYR A 47 2.12 -13.53 8.58
N CYS A 48 3.22 -13.13 9.22
CA CYS A 48 3.22 -12.04 10.20
C CYS A 48 3.53 -10.70 9.54
N VAL A 49 2.61 -9.76 9.67
CA VAL A 49 2.71 -8.42 9.09
C VAL A 49 2.14 -7.38 10.07
N SER A 50 2.55 -6.13 9.94
CA SER A 50 1.86 -5.01 10.60
C SER A 50 0.91 -4.34 9.63
N GLY A 51 -0.18 -3.83 10.14
CA GLY A 51 -1.10 -3.02 9.36
C GLY A 51 -2.48 -2.98 9.98
N ILE A 52 -3.25 -2.01 9.52
CA ILE A 52 -4.67 -1.87 9.84
C ILE A 52 -5.43 -2.17 8.55
N LEU A 53 -6.46 -2.98 8.66
CA LEU A 53 -7.37 -3.23 7.55
C LEU A 53 -8.50 -2.20 7.59
N ASN A 54 -8.57 -1.38 6.56
CA ASN A 54 -9.65 -0.41 6.39
C ASN A 54 -10.77 -0.96 5.49
N THR A 55 -10.41 -1.68 4.44
CA THR A 55 -11.31 -2.28 3.46
C THR A 55 -10.71 -3.55 2.88
N PHE A 56 -11.52 -4.50 2.44
CA PHE A 56 -11.05 -5.62 1.63
C PHE A 56 -11.00 -5.29 0.13
N ASN A 57 -11.65 -4.20 -0.31
CA ASN A 57 -11.63 -3.80 -1.71
C ASN A 57 -10.41 -2.95 -2.04
N PRO A 58 -9.49 -3.43 -2.90
CA PRO A 58 -8.31 -2.69 -3.29
C PRO A 58 -8.58 -1.36 -4.01
N GLN A 59 -9.72 -1.21 -4.70
CA GLN A 59 -10.08 0.03 -5.40
C GLN A 59 -10.19 1.23 -4.46
N MET A 60 -10.59 0.99 -3.21
CA MET A 60 -10.82 2.01 -2.18
C MET A 60 -9.64 2.17 -1.22
N ALA A 61 -8.56 1.46 -1.44
CA ALA A 61 -7.34 1.55 -0.61
C ALA A 61 -6.33 2.51 -1.24
N SER A 62 -5.68 3.33 -0.43
CA SER A 62 -4.54 4.15 -0.87
C SER A 62 -3.22 3.36 -0.78
N SER A 63 -3.12 2.44 0.17
CA SER A 63 -1.92 1.63 0.44
C SER A 63 -2.19 0.60 1.54
N GLY A 64 -1.14 -0.04 2.07
CA GLY A 64 -1.16 -0.83 3.29
C GLY A 64 -1.62 -2.27 3.11
N LEU A 65 -2.19 -2.87 4.17
CA LEU A 65 -2.45 -4.30 4.27
C LEU A 65 -3.30 -4.86 3.12
N THR A 66 -4.31 -4.12 2.68
CA THR A 66 -5.16 -4.51 1.56
C THR A 66 -4.34 -4.70 0.29
N ILE A 67 -3.54 -3.70 -0.09
CA ILE A 67 -2.72 -3.73 -1.30
C ILE A 67 -1.52 -4.65 -1.11
N ASP A 68 -0.78 -4.48 -0.01
CA ASP A 68 0.50 -5.17 0.20
C ASP A 68 0.36 -6.67 0.50
N THR A 69 -0.83 -7.16 0.89
CA THR A 69 -0.97 -8.55 1.33
C THR A 69 -2.22 -9.24 0.78
N LEU A 70 -3.38 -8.59 0.82
CA LEU A 70 -4.66 -9.27 0.59
C LEU A 70 -5.08 -9.29 -0.87
N ALA A 71 -4.83 -8.22 -1.63
CA ALA A 71 -5.34 -8.07 -2.99
C ALA A 71 -4.95 -9.25 -3.89
N ALA A 72 -3.68 -9.65 -3.88
CA ALA A 72 -3.18 -10.78 -4.67
C ALA A 72 -3.68 -12.17 -4.20
N GLN A 73 -4.35 -12.23 -3.04
CA GLN A 73 -4.91 -13.48 -2.52
C GLN A 73 -6.39 -13.61 -2.82
N LEU A 74 -7.12 -12.49 -2.80
CA LEU A 74 -8.57 -12.48 -2.91
C LEU A 74 -9.06 -12.25 -4.35
N TYR A 75 -8.28 -11.51 -5.15
CA TYR A 75 -8.70 -11.03 -6.47
C TYR A 75 -7.64 -11.31 -7.54
N ASP A 76 -8.09 -11.40 -8.78
CA ASP A 76 -7.25 -11.27 -9.97
C ASP A 76 -7.64 -10.00 -10.76
N ARG A 77 -6.81 -9.63 -11.73
CA ARG A 77 -6.89 -8.43 -12.58
C ARG A 77 -6.95 -8.81 -14.05
N LEU A 78 -7.14 -7.84 -14.93
CA LEU A 78 -7.05 -8.11 -16.38
C LEU A 78 -5.64 -8.53 -16.80
N LEU A 79 -4.64 -7.87 -16.25
CA LEU A 79 -3.21 -8.07 -16.52
C LEU A 79 -2.45 -8.23 -15.22
N ASP A 80 -1.29 -8.88 -15.30
CA ASP A 80 -0.33 -8.98 -14.21
C ASP A 80 1.04 -8.44 -14.64
N VAL A 81 1.94 -8.24 -13.69
CA VAL A 81 3.35 -7.92 -13.92
C VAL A 81 4.18 -9.11 -13.51
N ASP A 82 4.89 -9.70 -14.46
CA ASP A 82 5.80 -10.81 -14.16
C ASP A 82 6.90 -10.34 -13.18
N PRO A 83 7.03 -10.98 -12.00
CA PRO A 83 7.91 -10.51 -10.92
C PRO A 83 9.40 -10.70 -11.22
N TYR A 84 9.76 -11.37 -12.30
CA TYR A 84 11.15 -11.63 -12.69
C TYR A 84 11.59 -10.80 -13.89
N THR A 85 10.70 -10.65 -14.88
CA THR A 85 10.99 -9.91 -16.13
C THR A 85 10.48 -8.47 -16.09
N TYR A 86 9.61 -8.15 -15.13
CA TYR A 86 8.96 -6.83 -14.97
C TYR A 86 8.16 -6.41 -16.21
N ARG A 87 7.63 -7.38 -16.96
CA ARG A 87 6.80 -7.14 -18.13
C ARG A 87 5.34 -7.43 -17.84
N LEU A 88 4.47 -6.74 -18.56
CA LEU A 88 3.05 -7.07 -18.55
C LEU A 88 2.83 -8.49 -19.04
N SER A 89 1.97 -9.22 -18.36
CA SER A 89 1.58 -10.58 -18.68
C SER A 89 0.06 -10.74 -18.66
N PRO A 90 -0.51 -11.67 -19.44
CA PRO A 90 -1.92 -12.00 -19.42
C PRO A 90 -2.35 -12.55 -18.04
N GLU A 91 -3.50 -12.07 -17.52
CA GLU A 91 -4.14 -12.63 -16.34
C GLU A 91 -5.59 -13.03 -16.65
N LEU A 92 -6.62 -12.29 -16.22
CA LEU A 92 -8.02 -12.57 -16.61
C LEU A 92 -8.29 -12.25 -18.09
N ALA A 93 -7.55 -11.32 -18.68
CA ALA A 93 -7.46 -11.18 -20.12
C ALA A 93 -6.37 -12.11 -20.65
N GLU A 94 -6.71 -12.98 -21.60
CA GLU A 94 -5.75 -13.87 -22.29
C GLU A 94 -4.94 -13.13 -23.35
N SER A 95 -5.48 -12.02 -23.87
CA SER A 95 -4.81 -11.15 -24.84
C SER A 95 -5.47 -9.77 -24.88
N TRP A 96 -4.77 -8.81 -25.45
CA TRP A 96 -5.30 -7.46 -25.68
C TRP A 96 -4.76 -6.84 -26.95
N GLN A 97 -5.47 -5.84 -27.44
CA GLN A 97 -5.11 -5.04 -28.62
C GLN A 97 -5.05 -3.57 -28.23
N VAL A 98 -4.04 -2.86 -28.71
CA VAL A 98 -3.92 -1.40 -28.61
C VAL A 98 -4.30 -0.80 -29.95
N LEU A 99 -5.34 0.00 -29.97
CA LEU A 99 -5.95 0.60 -31.15
C LEU A 99 -5.90 2.13 -31.03
N ASP A 100 -6.17 2.83 -32.12
CA ASP A 100 -6.27 4.29 -32.17
C ASP A 100 -5.04 4.98 -31.52
N ASN A 101 -3.86 4.46 -31.82
CA ASN A 101 -2.57 4.95 -31.29
C ASN A 101 -2.52 5.02 -29.74
N GLY A 102 -3.20 4.09 -29.06
CA GLY A 102 -3.23 4.02 -27.59
C GLY A 102 -4.39 4.79 -26.96
N ALA A 103 -5.41 5.15 -27.72
CA ALA A 103 -6.65 5.70 -27.20
C ALA A 103 -7.75 4.65 -27.02
N THR A 104 -7.57 3.44 -27.56
CA THR A 104 -8.54 2.34 -27.41
C THR A 104 -7.81 1.05 -27.09
N TYR A 105 -8.31 0.35 -26.08
CA TYR A 105 -7.77 -0.93 -25.60
C TYR A 105 -8.87 -1.98 -25.61
N ARG A 106 -8.66 -3.09 -26.31
CA ARG A 106 -9.61 -4.19 -26.38
C ARG A 106 -9.02 -5.42 -25.75
N PHE A 107 -9.74 -6.00 -24.77
CA PHE A 107 -9.31 -7.18 -24.01
C PHE A 107 -10.17 -8.37 -24.37
N HIS A 108 -9.52 -9.51 -24.64
CA HIS A 108 -10.17 -10.81 -24.79
C HIS A 108 -10.04 -11.57 -23.47
N LEU A 109 -11.17 -11.86 -22.83
CA LEU A 109 -11.23 -12.44 -21.51
C LEU A 109 -11.13 -13.97 -21.56
N ARG A 110 -10.54 -14.54 -20.53
CA ARG A 110 -10.58 -15.99 -20.33
C ARG A 110 -12.00 -16.46 -20.11
N LYS A 111 -12.29 -17.64 -20.64
CA LYS A 111 -13.52 -18.36 -20.39
C LYS A 111 -13.35 -19.24 -19.15
N ASP A 112 -14.46 -19.63 -18.55
CA ASP A 112 -14.51 -20.58 -17.44
C ASP A 112 -13.77 -20.18 -16.14
N VAL A 113 -13.57 -18.89 -15.90
CA VAL A 113 -13.05 -18.38 -14.61
C VAL A 113 -14.17 -18.29 -13.59
N PRO A 114 -14.18 -19.09 -12.51
CA PRO A 114 -15.21 -19.00 -11.49
C PRO A 114 -14.91 -17.88 -10.50
N PHE A 115 -15.94 -17.21 -10.01
CA PHE A 115 -15.86 -16.48 -8.75
C PHE A 115 -15.85 -17.43 -7.56
N GLN A 116 -15.35 -16.96 -6.43
CA GLN A 116 -15.30 -17.70 -5.17
C GLN A 116 -16.69 -18.01 -4.64
N THR A 117 -16.92 -19.24 -4.18
CA THR A 117 -18.07 -19.58 -3.34
C THR A 117 -17.70 -19.30 -1.89
N THR A 118 -18.47 -18.44 -1.23
CA THR A 118 -18.26 -18.02 0.16
C THR A 118 -19.52 -18.31 0.99
N ASP A 119 -19.48 -18.09 2.30
CA ASP A 119 -20.63 -18.26 3.18
C ASP A 119 -21.77 -17.25 2.88
N TRP A 120 -21.47 -16.15 2.19
CA TRP A 120 -22.41 -15.07 1.86
C TRP A 120 -22.79 -15.00 0.39
N PHE A 121 -22.12 -15.77 -0.49
CA PHE A 121 -22.40 -15.76 -1.93
C PHE A 121 -22.01 -17.07 -2.61
N THR A 122 -22.92 -17.57 -3.46
CA THR A 122 -22.67 -18.67 -4.38
C THR A 122 -22.89 -18.19 -5.80
N PRO A 123 -21.85 -18.12 -6.65
CA PRO A 123 -21.97 -17.65 -8.02
C PRO A 123 -22.80 -18.65 -8.86
N THR A 124 -23.66 -18.13 -9.74
CA THR A 124 -24.45 -18.96 -10.68
C THR A 124 -23.83 -18.99 -12.08
N ARG A 125 -22.89 -18.07 -12.36
CA ARG A 125 -22.17 -17.97 -13.63
C ARG A 125 -20.66 -17.78 -13.43
N LYS A 126 -19.93 -17.99 -14.50
CA LYS A 126 -18.51 -17.64 -14.60
C LYS A 126 -18.31 -16.15 -14.83
N MET A 127 -17.08 -15.65 -14.56
CA MET A 127 -16.68 -14.29 -14.89
C MET A 127 -16.82 -14.02 -16.38
N ASN A 128 -17.33 -12.85 -16.70
CA ASN A 128 -17.50 -12.37 -18.07
C ASN A 128 -17.28 -10.85 -18.19
N ALA A 129 -17.61 -10.27 -19.34
CA ALA A 129 -17.43 -8.86 -19.63
C ALA A 129 -18.26 -7.93 -18.73
N ASP A 130 -19.40 -8.38 -18.20
CA ASP A 130 -20.23 -7.57 -17.31
C ASP A 130 -19.50 -7.25 -15.99
N ASP A 131 -18.69 -8.20 -15.49
CA ASP A 131 -17.91 -8.02 -14.26
C ASP A 131 -16.80 -6.97 -14.45
N VAL A 132 -16.16 -6.97 -15.62
CA VAL A 132 -15.15 -5.96 -15.96
C VAL A 132 -15.77 -4.57 -16.11
N VAL A 133 -16.89 -4.48 -16.82
CA VAL A 133 -17.65 -3.23 -16.99
C VAL A 133 -18.07 -2.68 -15.63
N PHE A 134 -18.66 -3.50 -14.78
CA PHE A 134 -19.05 -3.14 -13.41
C PHE A 134 -17.86 -2.61 -12.59
N SER A 135 -16.74 -3.35 -12.61
CA SER A 135 -15.57 -3.04 -11.79
C SER A 135 -14.99 -1.66 -12.10
N PHE A 136 -15.01 -1.24 -13.35
CA PHE A 136 -14.45 0.04 -13.74
C PHE A 136 -15.50 1.17 -13.83
N GLN A 137 -16.74 0.89 -14.23
CA GLN A 137 -17.76 1.94 -14.26
C GLN A 137 -18.02 2.51 -12.87
N ARG A 138 -18.04 1.69 -11.82
CA ARG A 138 -18.20 2.22 -10.45
C ARG A 138 -17.13 3.22 -10.06
N VAL A 139 -15.94 3.17 -10.67
CA VAL A 139 -14.81 4.06 -10.35
C VAL A 139 -14.96 5.42 -11.04
N PHE A 140 -15.36 5.46 -12.32
CA PHE A 140 -15.33 6.71 -13.09
C PHE A 140 -16.71 7.33 -13.36
N ASP A 141 -17.78 6.57 -13.24
CA ASP A 141 -19.13 7.06 -13.48
C ASP A 141 -19.85 7.39 -12.16
N SER A 142 -19.93 8.68 -11.84
CA SER A 142 -20.58 9.18 -10.62
C SER A 142 -22.09 8.86 -10.56
N GLN A 143 -22.71 8.43 -11.66
CA GLN A 143 -24.10 7.99 -11.67
C GLN A 143 -24.27 6.48 -11.45
N HIS A 144 -23.14 5.75 -11.39
CA HIS A 144 -23.19 4.32 -11.15
C HIS A 144 -23.67 4.03 -9.72
N PRO A 145 -24.64 3.10 -9.49
CA PRO A 145 -25.24 2.84 -8.17
C PRO A 145 -24.24 2.46 -7.07
N TYR A 146 -23.07 1.97 -7.46
CA TYR A 146 -21.99 1.57 -6.56
C TYR A 146 -20.88 2.62 -6.43
N HIS A 147 -20.98 3.78 -7.09
CA HIS A 147 -19.93 4.80 -7.03
C HIS A 147 -19.75 5.34 -5.61
N GLU A 148 -20.84 5.79 -4.98
CA GLU A 148 -20.81 6.40 -3.64
C GLU A 148 -20.86 5.38 -2.48
N VAL A 149 -20.88 4.08 -2.78
CA VAL A 149 -20.91 3.05 -1.74
C VAL A 149 -19.62 3.09 -0.92
N ASN A 150 -19.75 3.13 0.43
CA ASN A 150 -18.66 3.27 1.39
C ASN A 150 -17.82 4.56 1.22
N GLY A 151 -18.42 5.63 0.68
CA GLY A 151 -17.83 6.96 0.60
C GLY A 151 -17.36 7.38 -0.79
N GLY A 152 -17.32 6.48 -1.78
CA GLY A 152 -17.04 6.83 -3.17
C GLY A 152 -15.62 7.36 -3.45
N GLU A 153 -14.67 7.08 -2.56
CA GLU A 153 -13.28 7.50 -2.72
C GLU A 153 -12.47 6.38 -3.38
N TYR A 154 -11.77 6.72 -4.46
CA TYR A 154 -10.90 5.81 -5.22
C TYR A 154 -9.49 6.40 -5.33
N PRO A 155 -8.72 6.47 -4.24
CA PRO A 155 -7.52 7.33 -4.13
C PRO A 155 -6.49 7.11 -5.24
N TYR A 156 -6.26 5.85 -5.64
CA TYR A 156 -5.33 5.55 -6.72
C TYR A 156 -5.83 6.07 -8.06
N PHE A 157 -7.07 5.77 -8.42
CA PHE A 157 -7.67 6.19 -9.68
C PHE A 157 -7.88 7.69 -9.76
N ASP A 158 -8.22 8.34 -8.63
CA ASP A 158 -8.37 9.79 -8.53
C ASP A 158 -7.03 10.48 -8.76
N SER A 159 -5.93 9.94 -8.24
CA SER A 159 -4.58 10.47 -8.47
C SER A 159 -4.15 10.42 -9.94
N LEU A 160 -4.69 9.48 -10.71
CA LEU A 160 -4.48 9.34 -12.14
C LEU A 160 -5.47 10.15 -12.99
N GLN A 161 -6.44 10.79 -12.38
CA GLN A 161 -7.57 11.42 -13.07
C GLN A 161 -8.31 10.40 -13.99
N PHE A 162 -8.52 9.19 -13.50
CA PHE A 162 -9.06 8.10 -14.30
C PHE A 162 -10.44 8.43 -14.87
N ALA A 163 -11.32 9.06 -14.09
CA ALA A 163 -12.64 9.52 -14.53
C ALA A 163 -12.57 10.57 -15.67
N ASP A 164 -11.53 11.42 -15.65
CA ASP A 164 -11.30 12.38 -16.71
C ASP A 164 -10.66 11.74 -17.95
N ALA A 165 -9.86 10.70 -17.79
CA ALA A 165 -9.15 10.03 -18.88
C ALA A 165 -10.02 9.03 -19.65
N VAL A 166 -10.88 8.27 -18.96
CA VAL A 166 -11.72 7.24 -19.56
C VAL A 166 -12.97 7.86 -20.18
N GLN A 167 -13.22 7.56 -21.44
CA GLN A 167 -14.44 7.94 -22.15
C GLN A 167 -15.53 6.89 -21.95
N SER A 168 -15.18 5.60 -22.05
CA SER A 168 -16.12 4.51 -21.87
C SER A 168 -15.43 3.19 -21.62
N VAL A 169 -16.13 2.31 -20.89
CA VAL A 169 -15.84 0.88 -20.78
C VAL A 169 -17.07 0.14 -21.27
N LYS A 170 -16.94 -0.72 -22.29
CA LYS A 170 -18.07 -1.36 -22.95
C LYS A 170 -17.82 -2.84 -23.16
N LYS A 171 -18.83 -3.63 -22.88
CA LYS A 171 -18.96 -5.00 -23.33
C LYS A 171 -19.24 -5.01 -24.83
N LEU A 172 -18.40 -5.66 -25.63
CA LEU A 172 -18.63 -5.92 -27.04
C LEU A 172 -19.33 -7.27 -27.24
N ASP A 173 -18.93 -8.26 -26.48
CA ASP A 173 -19.57 -9.57 -26.32
C ASP A 173 -19.25 -10.12 -24.90
N ASP A 174 -19.68 -11.34 -24.58
CA ASP A 174 -19.52 -11.90 -23.24
C ASP A 174 -18.06 -12.03 -22.78
N TYR A 175 -17.11 -12.04 -23.70
CA TYR A 175 -15.68 -12.21 -23.40
C TYR A 175 -14.78 -11.17 -24.06
N THR A 176 -15.37 -10.06 -24.55
CA THR A 176 -14.63 -8.96 -25.14
C THR A 176 -15.06 -7.63 -24.53
N VAL A 177 -14.11 -6.92 -23.93
CA VAL A 177 -14.31 -5.59 -23.36
C VAL A 177 -13.44 -4.56 -24.06
N GLU A 178 -14.00 -3.39 -24.30
CA GLU A 178 -13.30 -2.27 -24.89
C GLU A 178 -13.28 -1.07 -23.93
N PHE A 179 -12.07 -0.59 -23.67
CA PHE A 179 -11.83 0.69 -23.01
C PHE A 179 -11.50 1.73 -24.05
N LYS A 180 -12.23 2.83 -24.04
CA LYS A 180 -11.94 4.00 -24.87
C LYS A 180 -11.52 5.15 -23.99
N LEU A 181 -10.37 5.74 -24.27
CA LEU A 181 -9.82 6.90 -23.59
C LEU A 181 -10.13 8.17 -24.39
N LYS A 182 -10.19 9.31 -23.72
CA LYS A 182 -10.36 10.64 -24.36
C LYS A 182 -9.09 11.08 -25.09
N ALA A 183 -7.92 10.55 -24.71
CA ALA A 183 -6.63 10.77 -25.34
C ALA A 183 -5.76 9.51 -25.18
N PRO A 184 -4.74 9.31 -26.03
CA PRO A 184 -3.78 8.22 -25.87
C PRO A 184 -3.09 8.26 -24.51
N ASP A 185 -2.99 7.09 -23.86
CA ASP A 185 -2.27 6.91 -22.59
C ASP A 185 -1.46 5.60 -22.61
N ALA A 186 -0.16 5.69 -22.83
CA ALA A 186 0.74 4.54 -22.90
C ALA A 186 0.99 3.86 -21.53
N SER A 187 0.59 4.49 -20.44
CA SER A 187 0.66 3.90 -19.08
C SER A 187 -0.60 3.11 -18.72
N PHE A 188 -1.68 3.21 -19.51
CA PHE A 188 -2.99 2.67 -19.17
C PHE A 188 -2.97 1.17 -18.82
N LEU A 189 -2.28 0.35 -19.61
CA LEU A 189 -2.16 -1.09 -19.34
C LEU A 189 -1.47 -1.38 -18.00
N TRP A 190 -0.50 -0.56 -17.64
CA TRP A 190 0.22 -0.69 -16.38
C TRP A 190 -0.70 -0.40 -15.17
N HIS A 191 -1.60 0.57 -15.32
CA HIS A 191 -2.59 0.87 -14.27
C HIS A 191 -3.59 -0.27 -14.09
N LEU A 192 -3.98 -0.95 -15.17
CA LEU A 192 -4.85 -2.13 -15.11
C LEU A 192 -4.15 -3.39 -14.58
N ALA A 193 -2.83 -3.41 -14.53
CA ALA A 193 -2.02 -4.48 -13.95
C ALA A 193 -1.73 -4.28 -12.45
N THR A 194 -2.11 -3.15 -11.86
CA THR A 194 -1.92 -2.88 -10.44
C THR A 194 -2.94 -3.60 -9.57
N HIS A 195 -2.61 -3.84 -8.31
CA HIS A 195 -3.53 -4.44 -7.34
C HIS A 195 -4.77 -3.56 -7.06
N TYR A 196 -4.73 -2.29 -7.43
CA TYR A 196 -5.88 -1.37 -7.34
C TYR A 196 -6.98 -1.64 -8.37
N ALA A 197 -6.71 -2.49 -9.38
CA ALA A 197 -7.63 -2.78 -10.49
C ALA A 197 -8.20 -4.20 -10.46
N PRO A 198 -8.77 -4.70 -9.32
CA PRO A 198 -9.37 -6.02 -9.24
C PRO A 198 -10.63 -6.11 -10.11
N ILE A 199 -10.96 -7.32 -10.56
CA ILE A 199 -12.26 -7.60 -11.16
C ILE A 199 -13.22 -8.09 -10.07
N LEU A 200 -14.28 -7.34 -9.85
CA LEU A 200 -15.35 -7.62 -8.89
C LEU A 200 -16.51 -8.32 -9.58
N SER A 201 -17.31 -9.07 -8.83
CA SER A 201 -18.50 -9.75 -9.36
C SER A 201 -19.69 -8.81 -9.48
N ALA A 202 -20.16 -8.55 -10.70
CA ALA A 202 -21.41 -7.83 -10.96
C ALA A 202 -22.61 -8.61 -10.43
N GLU A 203 -22.61 -9.94 -10.56
CA GLU A 203 -23.68 -10.80 -10.03
C GLU A 203 -23.80 -10.67 -8.51
N TYR A 204 -22.68 -10.64 -7.78
CA TYR A 204 -22.69 -10.42 -6.34
C TYR A 204 -23.22 -9.03 -5.98
N ALA A 205 -22.83 -8.01 -6.73
CA ALA A 205 -23.35 -6.66 -6.57
C ALA A 205 -24.88 -6.62 -6.76
N ASP A 206 -25.41 -7.31 -7.77
CA ASP A 206 -26.86 -7.41 -7.99
C ASP A 206 -27.58 -8.06 -6.81
N VAL A 207 -27.02 -9.15 -6.26
CA VAL A 207 -27.56 -9.82 -5.07
C VAL A 207 -27.57 -8.87 -3.87
N LEU A 208 -26.48 -8.15 -3.62
CA LEU A 208 -26.39 -7.18 -2.53
C LEU A 208 -27.38 -6.02 -2.71
N THR A 209 -27.58 -5.56 -3.94
CA THR A 209 -28.57 -4.52 -4.27
C THR A 209 -29.98 -4.98 -3.93
N GLN A 210 -30.34 -6.21 -4.33
CA GLN A 210 -31.67 -6.79 -4.02
C GLN A 210 -31.89 -6.96 -2.51
N GLN A 211 -30.81 -7.16 -1.75
CA GLN A 211 -30.85 -7.28 -0.29
C GLN A 211 -30.78 -5.94 0.45
N GLY A 212 -30.49 -4.83 -0.24
CA GLY A 212 -30.23 -3.52 0.38
C GLY A 212 -28.94 -3.48 1.22
N ARG A 213 -27.90 -4.23 0.81
CA ARG A 213 -26.63 -4.43 1.54
C ARG A 213 -25.41 -4.08 0.69
N GLN A 214 -25.52 -3.07 -0.16
CA GLN A 214 -24.44 -2.73 -1.13
C GLN A 214 -23.08 -2.49 -0.47
N GLU A 215 -23.07 -1.98 0.77
CA GLU A 215 -21.84 -1.71 1.54
C GLU A 215 -21.02 -2.98 1.85
N GLN A 216 -21.62 -4.15 1.75
CA GLN A 216 -20.91 -5.41 2.01
C GLN A 216 -19.94 -5.79 0.89
N ILE A 217 -20.06 -5.21 -0.30
CA ILE A 217 -19.15 -5.49 -1.43
C ILE A 217 -17.66 -5.22 -1.07
N ASP A 218 -17.41 -4.27 -0.18
CA ASP A 218 -16.06 -3.87 0.24
C ASP A 218 -15.64 -4.51 1.57
N ARG A 219 -16.54 -5.28 2.23
CA ARG A 219 -16.31 -5.94 3.53
C ARG A 219 -16.37 -7.46 3.47
N GLU A 220 -17.20 -8.01 2.63
CA GLU A 220 -17.41 -9.42 2.36
C GLU A 220 -16.85 -9.73 0.94
N PRO A 221 -15.52 -9.90 0.78
CA PRO A 221 -14.89 -9.97 -0.54
C PRO A 221 -15.33 -11.22 -1.31
N VAL A 222 -15.63 -11.03 -2.59
CA VAL A 222 -15.85 -12.09 -3.57
C VAL A 222 -15.00 -11.78 -4.80
N GLY A 223 -13.96 -12.55 -5.02
CA GLY A 223 -13.04 -12.41 -6.15
C GLY A 223 -12.86 -13.71 -6.92
N THR A 224 -11.87 -13.72 -7.79
CA THR A 224 -11.45 -14.90 -8.54
C THR A 224 -10.14 -15.48 -8.04
N GLY A 225 -9.55 -14.87 -7.01
CA GLY A 225 -8.22 -15.15 -6.50
C GLY A 225 -8.03 -16.53 -5.84
N PRO A 226 -6.77 -16.87 -5.52
CA PRO A 226 -6.39 -18.21 -5.03
C PRO A 226 -6.90 -18.54 -3.61
N PHE A 227 -7.25 -17.54 -2.83
CA PHE A 227 -7.76 -17.71 -1.47
C PHE A 227 -9.03 -16.92 -1.27
N LEU A 228 -9.89 -17.39 -0.39
CA LEU A 228 -11.12 -16.73 0.04
C LEU A 228 -11.06 -16.38 1.52
N LEU A 229 -11.73 -15.31 1.91
CA LEU A 229 -11.83 -14.89 3.31
C LEU A 229 -12.69 -15.90 4.07
N ASN A 230 -12.14 -16.45 5.16
CA ASN A 230 -12.89 -17.29 6.09
C ASN A 230 -13.22 -16.52 7.38
N GLU A 231 -12.26 -15.85 7.99
CA GLU A 231 -12.46 -15.14 9.25
C GLU A 231 -11.55 -13.90 9.33
N TYR A 232 -12.11 -12.81 9.85
CA TYR A 232 -11.36 -11.61 10.20
C TYR A 232 -11.61 -11.22 11.65
N ARG A 233 -10.55 -11.13 12.45
CA ARG A 233 -10.56 -10.55 13.79
C ARG A 233 -9.69 -9.31 13.83
N SER A 234 -10.35 -8.17 13.97
CA SER A 234 -9.70 -6.86 13.92
C SER A 234 -8.50 -6.78 14.89
N GLY A 235 -7.36 -6.35 14.36
CA GLY A 235 -6.11 -6.20 15.10
C GLY A 235 -5.46 -7.51 15.55
N GLN A 236 -6.04 -8.67 15.22
CA GLN A 236 -5.52 -9.98 15.62
C GLN A 236 -5.06 -10.78 14.41
N TYR A 237 -5.97 -11.20 13.54
CA TYR A 237 -5.63 -11.99 12.36
C TYR A 237 -6.70 -11.96 11.27
N ILE A 238 -6.27 -12.36 10.07
CA ILE A 238 -7.14 -12.68 8.94
C ILE A 238 -6.82 -14.12 8.55
N ARG A 239 -7.85 -14.97 8.47
CA ARG A 239 -7.73 -16.35 8.02
C ARG A 239 -8.29 -16.47 6.61
N LEU A 240 -7.49 -17.03 5.73
CA LEU A 240 -7.85 -17.32 4.36
C LEU A 240 -7.83 -18.82 4.13
N PHE A 241 -8.84 -19.35 3.45
CA PHE A 241 -8.85 -20.71 2.95
C PHE A 241 -8.54 -20.72 1.45
N ARG A 242 -7.91 -21.79 0.97
CA ARG A 242 -7.64 -21.94 -0.46
C ARG A 242 -8.96 -22.01 -1.24
N ASN A 243 -8.98 -21.36 -2.39
CA ASN A 243 -10.03 -21.53 -3.37
C ASN A 243 -9.78 -22.85 -4.13
N SER A 244 -10.65 -23.85 -3.91
CA SER A 244 -10.53 -25.16 -4.56
C SER A 244 -10.76 -25.11 -6.06
N ASP A 245 -11.50 -24.11 -6.53
CA ASP A 245 -11.86 -23.92 -7.94
C ASP A 245 -10.99 -22.85 -8.61
N TYR A 246 -9.83 -22.52 -8.02
CA TYR A 246 -8.96 -21.49 -8.58
C TYR A 246 -8.51 -21.83 -10.00
N TRP A 247 -8.77 -20.94 -10.93
CA TRP A 247 -8.58 -21.15 -12.37
C TRP A 247 -7.12 -21.37 -12.80
N LYS A 248 -6.12 -20.89 -12.02
CA LYS A 248 -4.69 -21.18 -12.25
C LYS A 248 -4.22 -22.48 -11.62
N GLY A 249 -5.12 -23.26 -11.04
CA GLY A 249 -4.83 -24.51 -10.35
C GLY A 249 -4.90 -24.41 -8.83
N LEU A 250 -5.02 -25.55 -8.18
CA LEU A 250 -5.23 -25.65 -6.73
C LEU A 250 -4.06 -25.05 -5.94
N PRO A 251 -4.27 -24.03 -5.07
CA PRO A 251 -3.24 -23.54 -4.18
C PRO A 251 -2.72 -24.65 -3.27
N ARG A 252 -1.40 -24.71 -3.10
CA ARG A 252 -0.74 -25.83 -2.39
C ARG A 252 -1.04 -25.85 -0.90
N MET A 253 -1.16 -24.67 -0.27
CA MET A 253 -1.51 -24.56 1.15
C MET A 253 -3.03 -24.51 1.34
N PRO A 254 -3.62 -25.35 2.21
CA PRO A 254 -5.06 -25.30 2.50
C PRO A 254 -5.53 -24.01 3.14
N GLN A 255 -4.66 -23.35 3.91
CA GLN A 255 -4.97 -22.09 4.59
C GLN A 255 -3.75 -21.22 4.77
N VAL A 256 -4.00 -19.91 4.91
CA VAL A 256 -3.04 -18.87 5.30
C VAL A 256 -3.63 -18.09 6.46
N VAL A 257 -2.87 -17.87 7.51
CA VAL A 257 -3.23 -16.95 8.60
C VAL A 257 -2.32 -15.75 8.53
N ILE A 258 -2.89 -14.59 8.34
CA ILE A 258 -2.20 -13.30 8.37
C ILE A 258 -2.29 -12.78 9.79
N ASP A 259 -1.20 -12.86 10.55
CA ASP A 259 -1.11 -12.42 11.95
C ASP A 259 -0.79 -10.93 12.04
N LEU A 260 -1.68 -10.17 12.67
CA LEU A 260 -1.59 -8.73 12.88
C LEU A 260 -1.27 -8.37 14.33
N GLY A 261 -1.31 -9.36 15.24
CA GLY A 261 -1.42 -9.16 16.68
C GLY A 261 -0.12 -8.79 17.40
N ALA A 262 1.04 -8.79 16.74
CA ALA A 262 2.32 -8.51 17.40
C ALA A 262 3.00 -7.25 16.89
N GLY A 263 3.60 -6.46 17.80
CA GLY A 263 4.51 -5.35 17.45
C GLY A 263 5.86 -5.85 16.92
N GLY A 264 6.75 -4.92 16.51
CA GLY A 264 7.99 -5.23 15.78
C GLY A 264 8.87 -6.34 16.37
N THR A 265 9.27 -6.23 17.65
CA THR A 265 10.06 -7.26 18.34
C THR A 265 9.28 -8.54 18.60
N GLY A 266 7.98 -8.44 18.87
CA GLY A 266 7.11 -9.59 19.07
C GLY A 266 6.98 -10.44 17.80
N ARG A 267 6.93 -9.84 16.61
CA ARG A 267 6.91 -10.58 15.34
C ARG A 267 8.20 -11.35 15.09
N LEU A 268 9.36 -10.75 15.41
CA LEU A 268 10.63 -11.46 15.35
C LEU A 268 10.63 -12.68 16.29
N SER A 269 10.18 -12.50 17.54
CA SER A 269 10.08 -13.60 18.50
C SER A 269 9.19 -14.72 17.97
N LYS A 270 8.02 -14.40 17.43
CA LYS A 270 7.12 -15.39 16.79
C LYS A 270 7.80 -16.17 15.64
N LEU A 271 8.62 -15.50 14.81
CA LEU A 271 9.37 -16.18 13.75
C LEU A 271 10.42 -17.14 14.34
N LEU A 272 11.17 -16.70 15.35
CA LEU A 272 12.21 -17.51 16.00
C LEU A 272 11.64 -18.72 16.76
N THR A 273 10.47 -18.58 17.43
CA THR A 273 9.76 -19.67 18.12
C THR A 273 8.96 -20.55 17.17
N GLY A 274 8.75 -20.11 15.92
CA GLY A 274 7.99 -20.80 14.91
C GLY A 274 6.47 -20.63 15.02
N GLU A 275 5.98 -19.68 15.79
CA GLU A 275 4.57 -19.26 15.77
C GLU A 275 4.24 -18.48 14.48
N CYS A 276 5.26 -17.92 13.83
CA CYS A 276 5.23 -17.26 12.55
C CYS A 276 6.12 -18.02 11.56
N ASP A 277 5.66 -18.20 10.34
CA ASP A 277 6.44 -18.86 9.29
C ASP A 277 7.10 -17.86 8.35
N VAL A 278 6.45 -16.72 8.13
CA VAL A 278 6.93 -15.64 7.28
C VAL A 278 6.78 -14.31 8.02
N LEU A 279 7.86 -13.57 8.16
CA LEU A 279 7.89 -12.21 8.67
C LEU A 279 8.04 -11.24 7.50
N ALA A 280 6.97 -10.52 7.20
CA ALA A 280 7.00 -9.42 6.26
C ALA A 280 7.70 -8.21 6.89
N TYR A 281 8.52 -7.54 6.10
CA TYR A 281 9.18 -6.28 6.48
C TYR A 281 9.88 -6.34 7.84
N PRO A 282 10.85 -7.27 8.05
CA PRO A 282 11.68 -7.26 9.25
C PRO A 282 12.38 -5.91 9.40
N ALA A 283 12.52 -5.44 10.64
CA ALA A 283 13.27 -4.23 10.89
C ALA A 283 14.76 -4.42 10.52
N ALA A 284 15.38 -3.40 9.94
CA ALA A 284 16.77 -3.44 9.52
C ALA A 284 17.74 -3.82 10.66
N SER A 285 17.44 -3.39 11.91
CA SER A 285 18.19 -3.75 13.11
C SER A 285 18.11 -5.25 13.49
N GLN A 286 17.20 -6.01 12.90
CA GLN A 286 17.01 -7.44 13.16
C GLN A 286 17.73 -8.34 12.16
N LEU A 287 18.31 -7.77 11.10
CA LEU A 287 18.85 -8.53 9.97
C LEU A 287 20.03 -9.45 10.33
N SER A 288 20.88 -9.06 11.28
CA SER A 288 21.96 -9.93 11.77
C SER A 288 21.40 -11.21 12.37
N ILE A 289 20.41 -11.09 13.27
CA ILE A 289 19.77 -12.24 13.90
C ILE A 289 19.12 -13.15 12.85
N LEU A 290 18.42 -12.55 11.87
CA LEU A 290 17.73 -13.31 10.81
C LEU A 290 18.69 -14.00 9.85
N ARG A 291 19.86 -13.40 9.60
CA ARG A 291 20.89 -13.96 8.69
C ARG A 291 21.67 -15.10 9.34
N ASP A 292 21.93 -14.98 10.64
CA ASP A 292 22.76 -15.91 11.37
C ASP A 292 21.98 -17.17 11.84
N ASP A 293 20.65 -17.16 11.81
CA ASP A 293 19.83 -18.34 12.15
C ASP A 293 19.69 -19.28 10.95
N PRO A 294 20.27 -20.51 11.00
CA PRO A 294 20.24 -21.45 9.88
C PRO A 294 18.82 -21.97 9.54
N ARG A 295 17.86 -21.84 10.47
CA ARG A 295 16.47 -22.23 10.28
C ARG A 295 15.69 -21.23 9.42
N LEU A 296 16.28 -20.06 9.13
CA LEU A 296 15.62 -18.96 8.44
C LEU A 296 16.25 -18.70 7.07
N ARG A 297 15.50 -18.01 6.24
CA ARG A 297 15.95 -17.41 4.98
C ARG A 297 15.55 -15.95 4.97
N LEU A 298 16.47 -15.10 4.52
CA LEU A 298 16.25 -13.68 4.33
C LEU A 298 16.35 -13.37 2.83
N THR A 299 15.28 -12.83 2.27
CA THR A 299 15.23 -12.35 0.89
C THR A 299 15.18 -10.84 0.87
N LEU A 300 15.99 -10.24 -0.02
CA LEU A 300 16.05 -8.80 -0.27
C LEU A 300 15.84 -8.57 -1.76
N ARG A 301 15.02 -7.59 -2.11
CA ARG A 301 14.80 -7.14 -3.50
C ARG A 301 14.75 -5.62 -3.55
N PRO A 302 15.23 -4.98 -4.61
CA PRO A 302 14.95 -3.57 -4.84
C PRO A 302 13.44 -3.31 -4.78
N GLY A 303 13.02 -2.25 -4.10
CA GLY A 303 11.61 -1.85 -4.04
C GLY A 303 11.31 -0.73 -5.03
N MET A 304 10.13 -0.75 -5.63
CA MET A 304 9.60 0.38 -6.39
C MET A 304 9.00 1.40 -5.42
N ASN A 305 9.87 2.04 -4.63
CA ASN A 305 9.48 3.00 -3.61
C ASN A 305 10.51 4.11 -3.47
N VAL A 306 10.08 5.23 -2.90
CA VAL A 306 10.93 6.35 -2.51
C VAL A 306 10.42 6.99 -1.23
N ALA A 307 11.31 7.24 -0.28
CA ALA A 307 11.07 8.15 0.84
C ALA A 307 11.52 9.55 0.45
N TYR A 308 10.76 10.57 0.80
CA TYR A 308 11.08 11.96 0.48
C TYR A 308 10.65 12.92 1.58
N LEU A 309 11.23 14.09 1.58
CA LEU A 309 10.79 15.28 2.30
C LEU A 309 10.10 16.21 1.30
N ALA A 310 8.81 16.48 1.50
CA ALA A 310 8.05 17.42 0.68
C ALA A 310 8.10 18.83 1.30
N PHE A 311 8.25 19.84 0.45
CA PHE A 311 8.20 21.25 0.80
C PHE A 311 6.85 21.83 0.38
N ASN A 312 6.10 22.44 1.28
CA ASN A 312 4.89 23.17 0.88
C ASN A 312 5.28 24.43 0.09
N THR A 313 5.31 24.32 -1.23
CA THR A 313 5.79 25.39 -2.12
C THR A 313 4.86 26.60 -2.17
N ARG A 314 3.69 26.55 -1.57
CA ARG A 314 2.77 27.70 -1.46
C ARG A 314 3.01 28.55 -0.22
N LYS A 315 3.78 28.06 0.74
CA LYS A 315 4.05 28.79 1.99
C LYS A 315 5.39 29.51 1.96
N PRO A 316 5.43 30.83 2.22
CA PRO A 316 6.68 31.52 2.47
C PRO A 316 7.40 30.98 3.73
N PRO A 317 8.74 30.86 3.75
CA PRO A 317 9.64 31.18 2.65
C PRO A 317 9.90 29.99 1.71
N LEU A 318 9.20 28.85 1.85
CA LEU A 318 9.41 27.63 1.06
C LEU A 318 8.96 27.77 -0.40
N ASN A 319 8.22 28.84 -0.74
CA ASN A 319 7.92 29.21 -2.11
C ASN A 319 9.18 29.68 -2.88
N ASP A 320 10.24 30.13 -2.19
CA ASP A 320 11.55 30.38 -2.81
C ASP A 320 12.35 29.07 -2.95
N GLN A 321 12.70 28.72 -4.18
CA GLN A 321 13.49 27.53 -4.51
C GLN A 321 14.84 27.51 -3.78
N ARG A 322 15.49 28.67 -3.59
CA ARG A 322 16.79 28.76 -2.91
C ARG A 322 16.70 28.35 -1.44
N VAL A 323 15.58 28.63 -0.79
CA VAL A 323 15.32 28.16 0.58
C VAL A 323 15.19 26.65 0.63
N ARG A 324 14.47 26.04 -0.33
CA ARG A 324 14.36 24.57 -0.41
C ARG A 324 15.71 23.93 -0.68
N GLN A 325 16.51 24.49 -1.57
CA GLN A 325 17.87 24.03 -1.85
C GLN A 325 18.77 24.16 -0.61
N ALA A 326 18.68 25.27 0.13
CA ALA A 326 19.43 25.46 1.37
C ALA A 326 19.07 24.39 2.42
N ILE A 327 17.79 24.09 2.60
CA ILE A 327 17.36 23.02 3.50
C ILE A 327 17.90 21.65 3.03
N ALA A 328 17.83 21.35 1.75
CA ALA A 328 18.31 20.09 1.20
C ALA A 328 19.83 19.88 1.42
N LEU A 329 20.64 20.93 1.21
CA LEU A 329 22.09 20.93 1.46
C LEU A 329 22.45 20.70 2.94
N SER A 330 21.50 20.90 3.87
CA SER A 330 21.73 20.73 5.31
C SER A 330 21.49 19.31 5.80
N ILE A 331 20.85 18.44 5.01
CA ILE A 331 20.44 17.11 5.43
C ILE A 331 21.54 16.10 5.09
N ASN A 332 22.04 15.42 6.12
CA ASN A 332 23.10 14.41 5.97
C ASN A 332 22.50 13.04 5.58
N ASN A 333 22.34 12.82 4.26
CA ASN A 333 21.81 11.57 3.73
C ASN A 333 22.62 10.34 4.15
N GLN A 334 23.95 10.44 4.24
CA GLN A 334 24.80 9.32 4.66
C GLN A 334 24.46 8.89 6.09
N ARG A 335 24.26 9.86 7.00
CA ARG A 335 23.84 9.57 8.38
C ARG A 335 22.45 8.94 8.43
N LEU A 336 21.51 9.41 7.59
CA LEU A 336 20.18 8.79 7.47
C LEU A 336 20.29 7.33 7.02
N MET A 337 21.06 7.04 5.98
CA MET A 337 21.25 5.65 5.49
C MET A 337 21.82 4.74 6.59
N GLN A 338 22.80 5.20 7.32
CA GLN A 338 23.43 4.41 8.39
C GLN A 338 22.50 4.20 9.60
N SER A 339 21.78 5.25 10.02
CA SER A 339 21.02 5.25 11.29
C SER A 339 19.61 4.73 11.19
N ILE A 340 19.01 4.76 10.00
CA ILE A 340 17.61 4.36 9.76
C ILE A 340 17.53 3.06 8.97
N TYR A 341 18.31 2.94 7.90
CA TYR A 341 18.16 1.84 6.94
C TYR A 341 19.15 0.70 7.15
N TYR A 342 20.27 0.92 7.84
CA TYR A 342 21.26 -0.14 8.17
C TYR A 342 21.68 -0.97 6.94
N GLY A 343 21.85 -0.32 5.78
CA GLY A 343 22.22 -0.98 4.52
C GLY A 343 21.05 -1.65 3.78
N THR A 344 19.80 -1.34 4.14
CA THR A 344 18.59 -1.85 3.46
C THR A 344 17.92 -0.82 2.56
N ALA A 345 18.64 0.22 2.17
CA ALA A 345 18.18 1.20 1.20
C ALA A 345 19.36 1.76 0.42
N GLU A 346 19.05 2.31 -0.74
CA GLU A 346 19.94 3.16 -1.53
C GLU A 346 19.57 4.62 -1.29
N THR A 347 20.57 5.51 -1.29
CA THR A 347 20.29 6.95 -1.28
C THR A 347 19.62 7.32 -2.59
N ALA A 348 18.45 7.97 -2.52
CA ALA A 348 17.72 8.37 -3.71
C ALA A 348 18.26 9.70 -4.26
N ALA A 349 18.66 9.70 -5.54
CA ALA A 349 19.02 10.90 -6.28
C ALA A 349 17.82 11.49 -7.07
N SER A 350 16.79 10.70 -7.27
CA SER A 350 15.57 11.07 -8.00
C SER A 350 14.35 10.52 -7.29
N ILE A 351 13.18 11.03 -7.66
CA ILE A 351 11.88 10.48 -7.26
C ILE A 351 11.68 9.07 -7.84
N LEU A 352 12.30 8.75 -8.97
CA LEU A 352 12.30 7.40 -9.52
C LEU A 352 13.36 6.54 -8.85
N PRO A 353 13.04 5.30 -8.43
CA PRO A 353 14.04 4.31 -8.04
C PRO A 353 14.96 3.94 -9.22
N ARG A 354 16.21 3.53 -8.93
CA ARG A 354 17.16 3.07 -9.97
C ARG A 354 16.64 1.91 -10.82
N ALA A 355 15.72 1.12 -10.29
CA ALA A 355 15.08 0.02 -11.01
C ALA A 355 14.11 0.49 -12.10
N SER A 356 13.68 1.76 -12.11
CA SER A 356 12.81 2.31 -13.15
C SER A 356 13.54 2.43 -14.48
N TRP A 357 12.90 2.01 -15.57
CA TRP A 357 13.46 2.08 -16.91
C TRP A 357 13.69 3.52 -17.43
N ALA A 358 13.09 4.52 -16.81
CA ALA A 358 13.29 5.93 -17.16
C ALA A 358 14.19 6.69 -16.14
N TYR A 359 14.84 5.96 -15.21
CA TYR A 359 15.77 6.60 -14.27
C TYR A 359 16.86 7.38 -15.01
N ASP A 360 17.08 8.64 -14.62
CA ASP A 360 18.18 9.43 -15.15
C ASP A 360 19.47 9.10 -14.41
N ASN A 361 20.40 8.39 -15.10
CA ASN A 361 21.69 8.02 -14.52
C ASN A 361 22.61 9.22 -14.24
N GLN A 362 22.26 10.41 -14.73
CA GLN A 362 22.97 11.65 -14.45
C GLN A 362 22.48 12.34 -13.18
N ALA A 363 21.31 11.92 -12.62
CA ALA A 363 20.77 12.47 -11.39
C ALA A 363 21.78 12.32 -10.23
N GLN A 364 22.00 13.40 -9.50
CA GLN A 364 22.97 13.46 -8.40
C GLN A 364 22.26 13.52 -7.06
N VAL A 365 22.78 12.77 -6.10
CA VAL A 365 22.36 12.92 -4.70
C VAL A 365 22.74 14.33 -4.23
N THR A 366 21.81 15.00 -3.56
CA THR A 366 22.08 16.33 -2.99
C THR A 366 23.27 16.27 -2.05
N GLU A 367 24.26 17.13 -2.31
CA GLU A 367 25.45 17.29 -1.47
C GLU A 367 25.08 17.72 -0.05
N TYR A 368 25.74 17.19 0.97
CA TYR A 368 25.66 17.70 2.33
C TYR A 368 26.67 18.84 2.51
N ASN A 369 26.18 20.09 2.61
CA ASN A 369 27.02 21.27 2.71
C ASN A 369 26.36 22.36 3.58
N PRO A 370 26.42 22.23 4.92
CA PRO A 370 25.78 23.18 5.83
C PRO A 370 26.37 24.59 5.76
N GLU A 371 27.63 24.76 5.36
CA GLU A 371 28.24 26.09 5.20
C GLU A 371 27.64 26.84 3.99
N LYS A 372 27.41 26.14 2.89
CA LYS A 372 26.69 26.69 1.73
C LYS A 372 25.25 27.06 2.11
N THR A 373 24.59 26.28 2.94
CA THR A 373 23.26 26.62 3.49
C THR A 373 23.28 27.94 4.23
N LYS A 374 24.22 28.11 5.19
CA LYS A 374 24.35 29.36 5.95
C LYS A 374 24.59 30.57 5.04
N ALA A 375 25.40 30.41 4.00
CA ALA A 375 25.67 31.46 3.01
C ALA A 375 24.38 31.84 2.25
N ILE A 376 23.61 30.87 1.77
CA ILE A 376 22.34 31.13 1.05
C ILE A 376 21.33 31.80 1.96
N LEU A 377 21.14 31.33 3.20
CA LEU A 377 20.19 31.93 4.14
C LEU A 377 20.57 33.36 4.49
N LYS A 378 21.88 33.66 4.64
CA LYS A 378 22.39 35.01 4.87
C LYS A 378 22.12 35.90 3.67
N GLU A 379 22.36 35.45 2.45
CA GLU A 379 22.08 36.18 1.20
C GLU A 379 20.59 36.55 1.10
N LEU A 380 19.71 35.62 1.51
CA LEU A 380 18.25 35.81 1.53
C LEU A 380 17.77 36.68 2.70
N GLY A 381 18.67 37.13 3.60
CA GLY A 381 18.32 37.88 4.79
C GLY A 381 17.54 37.07 5.84
N ILE A 382 17.56 35.75 5.74
CA ILE A 382 16.87 34.84 6.68
C ILE A 382 17.80 34.57 7.87
N THR A 383 17.52 35.22 8.99
CA THR A 383 18.29 35.07 10.23
C THR A 383 17.67 34.06 11.20
N LYS A 384 16.37 33.84 11.07
CA LYS A 384 15.62 32.85 11.85
C LYS A 384 14.58 32.20 10.95
N LEU A 385 14.54 30.89 10.94
CA LEU A 385 13.55 30.10 10.23
C LEU A 385 13.00 29.03 11.16
N GLN A 386 11.68 29.01 11.31
CA GLN A 386 10.98 27.98 12.09
C GLN A 386 9.98 27.28 11.18
N LEU A 387 10.03 25.94 11.19
CA LEU A 387 9.23 25.09 10.30
C LEU A 387 8.56 23.97 11.09
N ASN A 388 7.33 23.60 10.70
CA ASN A 388 6.63 22.43 11.19
C ASN A 388 6.85 21.27 10.22
N LEU A 389 7.43 20.18 10.72
CA LEU A 389 7.64 18.94 9.99
C LEU A 389 6.60 17.91 10.42
N TRP A 390 5.70 17.56 9.53
CA TRP A 390 4.70 16.54 9.76
C TRP A 390 5.25 15.16 9.44
N VAL A 391 5.00 14.20 10.35
CA VAL A 391 5.68 12.90 10.34
C VAL A 391 4.69 11.78 10.65
N PRO A 392 4.62 10.73 9.81
CA PRO A 392 3.86 9.52 10.15
C PRO A 392 4.39 8.87 11.43
N THR A 393 3.50 8.42 12.30
CA THR A 393 3.90 7.70 13.53
C THR A 393 4.24 6.24 13.28
N ALA A 394 3.65 5.63 12.26
CA ALA A 394 3.86 4.24 11.91
C ALA A 394 5.06 4.03 10.98
N SER A 395 5.74 2.88 11.12
CA SER A 395 6.73 2.39 10.16
C SER A 395 6.09 2.20 8.79
N GLN A 396 6.81 2.60 7.74
CA GLN A 396 6.40 2.51 6.34
C GLN A 396 7.37 1.62 5.56
N SER A 397 6.91 1.04 4.45
CA SER A 397 7.76 0.21 3.58
C SER A 397 8.97 0.98 3.01
N TYR A 398 8.80 2.27 2.76
CA TYR A 398 9.83 3.17 2.26
C TYR A 398 10.64 3.85 3.38
N ASN A 399 10.15 3.87 4.62
CA ASN A 399 10.85 4.44 5.78
C ASN A 399 10.53 3.65 7.05
N PRO A 400 11.46 2.83 7.56
CA PRO A 400 11.20 1.98 8.71
C PRO A 400 11.07 2.72 10.05
N SER A 401 11.51 3.98 10.13
CA SER A 401 11.46 4.78 11.35
C SER A 401 11.29 6.28 11.07
N PRO A 402 10.06 6.71 10.68
CA PRO A 402 9.82 8.09 10.28
C PRO A 402 10.15 9.12 11.37
N LEU A 403 9.77 8.85 12.63
CA LEU A 403 10.06 9.77 13.74
C LEU A 403 11.56 9.95 13.96
N LYS A 404 12.34 8.87 13.95
CA LYS A 404 13.80 8.95 14.07
C LYS A 404 14.44 9.66 12.86
N THR A 405 13.90 9.47 11.66
CA THR A 405 14.32 10.21 10.47
C THR A 405 14.10 11.72 10.66
N ALA A 406 12.93 12.10 11.18
CA ALA A 406 12.61 13.50 11.46
C ALA A 406 13.52 14.11 12.54
N GLU A 407 13.83 13.37 13.60
CA GLU A 407 14.77 13.81 14.65
C GLU A 407 16.18 14.07 14.10
N LEU A 408 16.64 13.22 13.18
CA LEU A 408 17.94 13.42 12.52
C LEU A 408 17.92 14.65 11.59
N ILE A 409 16.84 14.85 10.83
CA ILE A 409 16.64 16.04 9.99
C ILE A 409 16.57 17.30 10.88
N GLN A 410 15.82 17.26 11.97
CA GLN A 410 15.74 18.35 12.95
C GLN A 410 17.13 18.74 13.49
N ALA A 411 17.93 17.73 13.86
CA ALA A 411 19.29 17.95 14.37
C ALA A 411 20.23 18.56 13.31
N ASP A 412 20.10 18.15 12.05
CA ASP A 412 20.89 18.71 10.94
C ASP A 412 20.52 20.17 10.68
N LEU A 413 19.23 20.48 10.60
CA LEU A 413 18.72 21.81 10.36
C LEU A 413 19.04 22.79 11.50
N ALA A 414 19.07 22.31 12.74
CA ALA A 414 19.47 23.12 13.90
C ALA A 414 20.91 23.64 13.78
N GLN A 415 21.83 22.90 13.14
CA GLN A 415 23.23 23.32 12.94
C GLN A 415 23.38 24.55 12.03
N VAL A 416 22.38 24.80 11.21
CA VAL A 416 22.36 25.95 10.29
C VAL A 416 21.37 27.04 10.73
N GLY A 417 20.85 26.98 11.97
CA GLY A 417 19.95 27.98 12.55
C GLY A 417 18.47 27.83 12.15
N ILE A 418 18.08 26.69 11.60
CA ILE A 418 16.68 26.39 11.28
C ILE A 418 16.08 25.57 12.43
N THR A 419 15.02 26.07 13.04
CA THR A 419 14.27 25.38 14.09
C THR A 419 13.15 24.55 13.45
N VAL A 420 13.10 23.26 13.73
CA VAL A 420 12.04 22.36 13.25
C VAL A 420 11.21 21.89 14.42
N ASN A 421 9.90 22.02 14.30
CA ASN A 421 8.92 21.47 15.22
C ASN A 421 8.35 20.17 14.59
N ILE A 422 8.63 19.02 15.20
CA ILE A 422 8.12 17.73 14.73
C ILE A 422 6.66 17.59 15.18
N VAL A 423 5.76 17.36 14.22
CA VAL A 423 4.32 17.14 14.43
C VAL A 423 3.99 15.71 14.03
N PRO A 424 3.86 14.78 15.00
CA PRO A 424 3.45 13.42 14.72
C PRO A 424 2.00 13.39 14.20
N VAL A 425 1.75 12.61 13.12
CA VAL A 425 0.43 12.47 12.52
C VAL A 425 0.09 10.98 12.39
N GLU A 426 -1.07 10.59 12.95
CA GLU A 426 -1.57 9.24 12.77
C GLU A 426 -2.14 9.03 11.35
N GLY A 427 -1.89 7.85 10.76
CA GLY A 427 -2.13 7.57 9.35
C GLY A 427 -3.52 7.96 8.84
N ARG A 428 -4.59 7.62 9.57
CA ARG A 428 -5.98 7.95 9.18
C ARG A 428 -6.31 9.46 9.20
N PHE A 429 -5.51 10.29 9.90
CA PHE A 429 -5.67 11.75 9.96
C PHE A 429 -4.63 12.48 9.12
N GLN A 430 -3.64 11.76 8.58
CA GLN A 430 -2.56 12.38 7.81
C GLN A 430 -3.11 13.05 6.55
N GLU A 431 -3.92 12.33 5.79
CA GLU A 431 -4.53 12.82 4.55
C GLU A 431 -5.43 14.02 4.84
N ALA A 432 -6.39 13.88 5.77
CA ALA A 432 -7.32 14.96 6.13
C ALA A 432 -6.59 16.24 6.62
N ARG A 433 -5.51 16.11 7.39
CA ARG A 433 -4.72 17.26 7.88
C ARG A 433 -3.81 17.86 6.82
N LEU A 434 -3.27 17.05 5.91
CA LEU A 434 -2.49 17.57 4.78
C LEU A 434 -3.35 18.42 3.84
N MET A 435 -4.67 18.14 3.77
CA MET A 435 -5.65 18.97 3.07
C MET A 435 -5.74 20.41 3.62
N GLU A 436 -5.59 20.58 4.92
CA GLU A 436 -5.62 21.91 5.56
C GLU A 436 -4.41 22.77 5.17
N MET A 437 -3.44 22.23 4.41
CA MET A 437 -2.23 22.89 3.89
C MET A 437 -1.44 23.61 4.99
N SER A 438 -1.57 23.19 6.24
CA SER A 438 -0.96 23.86 7.39
C SER A 438 0.50 23.43 7.65
N HIS A 439 0.95 22.32 7.04
CA HIS A 439 2.36 21.89 7.13
C HIS A 439 3.29 22.86 6.39
N ASP A 440 4.54 22.92 6.84
CA ASP A 440 5.64 23.53 6.09
C ASP A 440 6.41 22.44 5.35
N LEU A 441 6.76 21.38 6.08
CA LEU A 441 7.43 20.20 5.58
C LEU A 441 6.60 18.95 5.92
N THR A 442 6.63 17.93 5.06
CA THR A 442 6.13 16.60 5.44
C THR A 442 7.11 15.51 5.03
N LEU A 443 7.38 14.59 5.95
CA LEU A 443 8.12 13.38 5.67
C LEU A 443 7.13 12.33 5.18
N SER A 444 7.31 11.88 3.96
CA SER A 444 6.41 10.93 3.32
C SER A 444 7.19 10.00 2.38
N GLY A 445 6.49 9.27 1.57
CA GLY A 445 7.05 8.41 0.54
C GLY A 445 5.97 7.84 -0.36
N TRP A 446 6.40 7.10 -1.33
CA TRP A 446 5.54 6.45 -2.30
C TRP A 446 6.02 5.04 -2.61
N SER A 447 5.10 4.15 -2.78
CA SER A 447 5.34 2.81 -3.31
C SER A 447 4.35 2.55 -4.42
N THR A 448 4.81 1.90 -5.47
CA THR A 448 3.93 1.50 -6.57
C THR A 448 4.10 0.01 -6.88
N ASP A 449 3.05 -0.60 -7.38
CA ASP A 449 3.03 -1.93 -7.97
C ASP A 449 3.07 -1.88 -9.51
N SER A 450 3.35 -0.70 -10.08
CA SER A 450 3.55 -0.48 -11.52
C SER A 450 5.02 -0.23 -11.85
N ASN A 451 5.48 -0.73 -12.99
CA ASN A 451 6.81 -0.42 -13.53
C ASN A 451 6.81 0.82 -14.43
N ASP A 452 5.68 1.45 -14.66
CA ASP A 452 5.62 2.67 -15.45
C ASP A 452 6.01 3.89 -14.62
N PRO A 453 6.95 4.75 -15.07
CA PRO A 453 7.37 5.96 -14.35
C PRO A 453 6.23 6.92 -14.03
N ASP A 454 5.18 6.92 -14.85
CA ASP A 454 3.99 7.74 -14.63
C ASP A 454 3.39 7.52 -13.23
N SER A 455 3.46 6.30 -12.73
CA SER A 455 2.99 5.94 -11.38
C SER A 455 3.71 6.64 -10.22
N PHE A 456 4.86 7.28 -10.47
CA PHE A 456 5.54 8.17 -9.53
C PHE A 456 5.26 9.64 -9.82
N PHE A 457 5.32 10.06 -11.08
CA PHE A 457 5.25 11.48 -11.42
C PHE A 457 3.84 12.05 -11.29
N ARG A 458 2.86 11.43 -11.94
CA ARG A 458 1.50 11.95 -11.99
C ARG A 458 0.85 12.03 -10.60
N PRO A 459 0.86 10.96 -9.80
CA PRO A 459 0.23 11.01 -8.47
C PRO A 459 0.89 11.96 -7.48
N LEU A 460 2.22 12.17 -7.59
CA LEU A 460 2.95 12.92 -6.58
C LEU A 460 3.13 14.39 -6.94
N LEU A 461 3.17 14.74 -8.23
CA LEU A 461 3.73 16.01 -8.68
C LEU A 461 2.94 16.71 -9.77
N SER A 462 1.97 16.05 -10.42
CA SER A 462 1.12 16.76 -11.38
C SER A 462 0.30 17.87 -10.70
N CYS A 463 -0.06 18.89 -11.45
CA CYS A 463 -0.96 19.95 -10.96
C CYS A 463 -2.31 19.39 -10.53
N ALA A 464 -2.77 18.34 -11.20
CA ALA A 464 -4.00 17.64 -10.88
C ALA A 464 -3.94 16.91 -9.54
N ALA A 465 -2.79 16.34 -9.18
CA ALA A 465 -2.58 15.62 -7.93
C ALA A 465 -2.71 16.51 -6.66
N ILE A 466 -2.74 17.82 -6.82
CA ILE A 466 -3.11 18.74 -5.72
C ILE A 466 -4.58 18.51 -5.34
N ARG A 467 -5.46 18.30 -6.30
CA ARG A 467 -6.89 18.08 -6.05
C ARG A 467 -7.17 16.70 -5.47
N SER A 468 -6.45 15.70 -5.92
CA SER A 468 -6.51 14.33 -5.36
C SER A 468 -5.69 14.14 -4.08
N GLN A 469 -5.08 15.22 -3.58
CA GLN A 469 -4.42 15.30 -2.26
C GLN A 469 -3.20 14.39 -2.09
N THR A 470 -2.62 13.94 -3.17
CA THR A 470 -1.40 13.12 -3.16
C THR A 470 -0.13 13.94 -3.40
N ASN A 471 -0.26 15.17 -3.96
CA ASN A 471 0.84 16.12 -4.14
C ASN A 471 1.03 16.96 -2.86
N TYR A 472 1.74 16.45 -1.90
CA TYR A 472 1.99 17.10 -0.61
C TYR A 472 2.89 18.35 -0.70
N ALA A 473 3.57 18.55 -1.83
CA ALA A 473 4.32 19.77 -2.08
C ALA A 473 3.43 20.96 -2.51
N HIS A 474 2.19 20.70 -2.90
CA HIS A 474 1.30 21.68 -3.53
C HIS A 474 1.95 22.42 -4.71
N TRP A 475 2.92 21.76 -5.33
CA TRP A 475 3.68 22.26 -6.45
C TRP A 475 2.96 21.97 -7.76
N CYS A 476 3.01 22.92 -8.68
CA CYS A 476 2.40 22.81 -9.99
C CYS A 476 3.27 23.55 -11.00
N ASP A 477 3.76 22.83 -11.98
CA ASP A 477 4.57 23.37 -13.08
C ASP A 477 3.99 22.92 -14.41
N PRO A 478 3.52 23.86 -15.27
CA PRO A 478 2.91 23.51 -16.55
C PRO A 478 3.86 22.81 -17.53
N GLU A 479 5.16 23.14 -17.50
CA GLU A 479 6.15 22.48 -18.37
C GLU A 479 6.35 21.02 -17.96
N PHE A 480 6.40 20.77 -16.64
CA PHE A 480 6.45 19.41 -16.11
C PHE A 480 5.22 18.60 -16.53
N ASP A 481 4.02 19.14 -16.34
CA ASP A 481 2.77 18.47 -16.75
C ASP A 481 2.74 18.20 -18.27
N GLU A 482 3.23 19.15 -19.09
CA GLU A 482 3.32 18.96 -20.55
C GLU A 482 4.25 17.80 -20.92
N LEU A 483 5.38 17.66 -20.22
CA LEU A 483 6.31 16.53 -20.44
C LEU A 483 5.65 15.20 -20.09
N LEU A 484 4.91 15.14 -18.97
CA LEU A 484 4.14 13.94 -18.62
C LEU A 484 3.12 13.61 -19.71
N GLN A 485 2.37 14.59 -20.20
CA GLN A 485 1.39 14.38 -21.28
C GLN A 485 2.05 13.90 -22.59
N LYS A 486 3.23 14.44 -22.94
CA LYS A 486 4.00 13.96 -24.09
C LYS A 486 4.43 12.49 -23.91
N ALA A 487 4.89 12.13 -22.72
CA ALA A 487 5.26 10.75 -22.41
C ALA A 487 4.07 9.79 -22.51
N LEU A 488 2.89 10.17 -22.02
CA LEU A 488 1.67 9.37 -22.07
C LEU A 488 1.14 9.17 -23.51
N ARG A 489 1.26 10.20 -24.34
CA ARG A 489 0.79 10.13 -25.73
C ARG A 489 1.74 9.38 -26.66
N SER A 490 2.96 9.09 -26.23
CA SER A 490 3.97 8.41 -27.05
C SER A 490 3.94 6.91 -26.81
N GLN A 491 3.84 6.13 -27.90
CA GLN A 491 4.03 4.67 -27.87
C GLN A 491 5.50 4.27 -28.03
N GLN A 492 6.40 5.22 -28.27
CA GLN A 492 7.84 4.97 -28.45
C GLN A 492 8.56 5.08 -27.10
N LEU A 493 9.13 3.97 -26.63
CA LEU A 493 9.82 3.89 -25.34
C LEU A 493 10.96 4.91 -25.21
N SER A 494 11.76 5.11 -26.28
CA SER A 494 12.87 6.07 -26.27
C SER A 494 12.40 7.51 -26.06
N ALA A 495 11.30 7.91 -26.70
CA ALA A 495 10.73 9.24 -26.50
C ALA A 495 10.14 9.40 -25.07
N ARG A 496 9.50 8.36 -24.53
CA ARG A 496 9.01 8.37 -23.15
C ARG A 496 10.17 8.52 -22.15
N ILE A 497 11.27 7.80 -22.35
CA ILE A 497 12.49 7.93 -21.51
C ILE A 497 12.97 9.38 -21.53
N GLU A 498 13.09 9.99 -22.70
CA GLU A 498 13.57 11.36 -22.83
C GLU A 498 12.66 12.36 -22.11
N TYR A 499 11.33 12.27 -22.25
CA TYR A 499 10.39 13.15 -21.56
C TYR A 499 10.45 12.99 -20.05
N TYR A 500 10.51 11.76 -19.54
CA TYR A 500 10.63 11.54 -18.10
C TYR A 500 11.98 11.99 -17.52
N GLN A 501 13.07 11.89 -18.29
CA GLN A 501 14.36 12.44 -17.87
C GLN A 501 14.35 13.97 -17.86
N GLN A 502 13.68 14.62 -18.82
CA GLN A 502 13.48 16.07 -18.79
C GLN A 502 12.66 16.49 -17.56
N ALA A 503 11.61 15.75 -17.24
CA ALA A 503 10.81 15.97 -16.04
C ALA A 503 11.64 15.82 -14.75
N GLN A 504 12.53 14.82 -14.66
CA GLN A 504 13.44 14.66 -13.52
C GLN A 504 14.37 15.87 -13.35
N ARG A 505 14.89 16.43 -14.44
CA ARG A 505 15.74 17.64 -14.39
C ARG A 505 14.99 18.88 -13.87
N ILE A 506 13.71 19.05 -14.21
CA ILE A 506 12.89 20.13 -13.62
C ILE A 506 12.76 19.92 -12.11
N LEU A 507 12.50 18.68 -11.66
CA LEU A 507 12.39 18.38 -10.23
C LEU A 507 13.70 18.60 -9.47
N GLU A 508 14.83 18.25 -10.05
CA GLU A 508 16.15 18.52 -9.47
C GLU A 508 16.41 20.01 -9.29
N GLN A 509 16.03 20.81 -10.28
CA GLN A 509 16.19 22.27 -10.23
C GLN A 509 15.23 22.91 -9.24
N GLN A 510 13.93 22.62 -9.33
CA GLN A 510 12.88 23.28 -8.55
C GLN A 510 12.70 22.72 -7.14
N LEU A 511 13.10 21.48 -6.93
CA LEU A 511 13.11 20.78 -5.65
C LEU A 511 11.80 20.89 -4.85
N PRO A 512 10.66 20.50 -5.38
CA PRO A 512 9.42 20.45 -4.61
C PRO A 512 9.45 19.30 -3.58
N LEU A 513 10.16 18.24 -3.89
CA LEU A 513 10.44 17.07 -3.04
C LEU A 513 11.95 16.86 -2.99
N LEU A 514 12.48 16.56 -1.80
CA LEU A 514 13.84 16.04 -1.65
C LEU A 514 13.78 14.53 -1.53
N PRO A 515 14.20 13.74 -2.54
CA PRO A 515 14.34 12.30 -2.43
C PRO A 515 15.36 11.96 -1.34
N LEU A 516 15.06 10.98 -0.49
CA LEU A 516 15.94 10.57 0.61
C LEU A 516 16.50 9.17 0.40
N ALA A 517 15.60 8.19 0.20
CA ALA A 517 15.98 6.78 0.13
C ALA A 517 15.02 5.98 -0.75
N SER A 518 15.55 4.93 -1.40
CA SER A 518 14.76 3.83 -1.98
C SER A 518 15.07 2.56 -1.18
N SER A 519 14.06 2.07 -0.45
CA SER A 519 14.22 0.91 0.42
C SER A 519 14.18 -0.40 -0.33
N LEU A 520 14.99 -1.37 0.10
CA LEU A 520 14.83 -2.75 -0.30
C LEU A 520 13.55 -3.33 0.33
N ARG A 521 12.88 -4.18 -0.38
CA ARG A 521 11.84 -5.04 0.19
C ARG A 521 12.51 -6.22 0.89
N LEU A 522 12.07 -6.47 2.11
CA LEU A 522 12.67 -7.47 2.99
C LEU A 522 11.60 -8.50 3.37
N GLN A 523 11.98 -9.76 3.36
CA GLN A 523 11.14 -10.84 3.84
C GLN A 523 12.00 -11.92 4.49
N ALA A 524 11.69 -12.30 5.71
CA ALA A 524 12.33 -13.41 6.40
C ALA A 524 11.33 -14.56 6.58
N TYR A 525 11.75 -15.78 6.36
CA TYR A 525 10.87 -16.94 6.45
C TYR A 525 11.62 -18.21 6.86
N ARG A 526 10.89 -19.17 7.37
CA ARG A 526 11.44 -20.45 7.76
C ARG A 526 11.94 -21.21 6.53
N TYR A 527 13.05 -21.96 6.68
CA TYR A 527 13.71 -22.63 5.57
C TYR A 527 12.83 -23.67 4.86
N ASP A 528 11.86 -24.26 5.57
CA ASP A 528 10.91 -25.25 5.07
C ASP A 528 9.76 -24.65 4.23
N ILE A 529 9.58 -23.34 4.25
CA ILE A 529 8.64 -22.61 3.39
C ILE A 529 9.30 -22.37 2.02
N LYS A 530 8.64 -22.82 0.97
CA LYS A 530 9.08 -22.72 -0.43
C LYS A 530 8.02 -22.05 -1.29
N GLY A 531 8.42 -21.62 -2.48
CA GLY A 531 7.49 -21.00 -3.45
C GLY A 531 7.05 -19.57 -3.11
N LEU A 532 7.66 -18.96 -2.07
CA LEU A 532 7.39 -17.59 -1.71
C LEU A 532 8.14 -16.66 -2.67
N VAL A 533 7.43 -15.73 -3.29
CA VAL A 533 7.98 -14.76 -4.23
C VAL A 533 7.87 -13.36 -3.63
N LEU A 534 9.01 -12.68 -3.49
CA LEU A 534 9.06 -11.28 -3.10
C LEU A 534 9.16 -10.44 -4.37
N SER A 535 8.07 -9.75 -4.72
CA SER A 535 8.02 -8.83 -5.85
C SER A 535 8.51 -7.43 -5.46
N PRO A 536 9.19 -6.68 -6.34
CA PRO A 536 9.46 -5.26 -6.12
C PRO A 536 8.21 -4.38 -6.15
N PHE A 537 7.11 -4.86 -6.75
CA PHE A 537 5.88 -4.09 -7.00
C PHE A 537 4.76 -4.31 -5.99
N GLY A 538 4.92 -5.07 -4.98
CA GLY A 538 3.84 -5.43 -4.07
C GLY A 538 3.94 -6.89 -3.64
N ASN A 539 2.88 -7.46 -3.11
CA ASN A 539 2.85 -8.86 -2.75
C ASN A 539 2.51 -9.74 -3.94
N SER A 540 3.20 -10.87 -3.98
CA SER A 540 2.86 -11.93 -4.89
C SER A 540 1.80 -12.86 -4.28
N SER A 541 1.08 -13.57 -5.13
CA SER A 541 0.14 -14.61 -4.73
C SER A 541 0.83 -15.71 -3.89
N PHE A 542 0.16 -16.19 -2.86
CA PHE A 542 0.59 -17.31 -2.04
C PHE A 542 0.21 -18.68 -2.62
N ALA A 543 -0.43 -18.72 -3.79
CA ALA A 543 -0.88 -19.97 -4.42
C ALA A 543 0.23 -21.01 -4.61
N GLY A 544 1.46 -20.53 -4.91
CA GLY A 544 2.65 -21.37 -5.10
C GLY A 544 3.38 -21.78 -3.82
N VAL A 545 2.98 -21.24 -2.65
CA VAL A 545 3.67 -21.49 -1.38
C VAL A 545 3.37 -22.89 -0.86
N PHE A 546 4.39 -23.60 -0.35
CA PHE A 546 4.27 -24.93 0.22
C PHE A 546 5.34 -25.21 1.30
N ARG A 547 5.11 -26.23 2.13
CA ARG A 547 6.12 -26.77 3.04
C ARG A 547 6.84 -27.97 2.41
N GLU A 548 8.15 -27.99 2.50
CA GLU A 548 8.99 -29.06 1.93
C GLU A 548 8.63 -30.45 2.46
N ASN A 549 8.33 -30.58 3.75
CA ASN A 549 7.99 -31.85 4.38
C ASN A 549 6.64 -32.46 3.90
N GLN A 550 5.70 -31.63 3.46
CA GLN A 550 4.41 -32.09 2.93
C GLN A 550 4.52 -32.77 1.57
N LEU A 551 5.56 -32.48 0.80
CA LEU A 551 5.82 -33.17 -0.47
C LEU A 551 6.34 -34.59 -0.26
N GLN A 552 7.13 -34.82 0.77
CA GLN A 552 7.65 -36.16 1.08
C GLN A 552 6.54 -37.12 1.58
N GLU A 553 5.61 -36.63 2.40
CA GLU A 553 4.46 -37.40 2.86
C GLU A 553 3.47 -37.72 1.71
N SER A 554 3.20 -36.77 0.82
CA SER A 554 2.32 -37.01 -0.33
C SER A 554 2.93 -38.00 -1.35
N GLN A 555 4.24 -37.95 -1.55
CA GLN A 555 4.95 -38.92 -2.42
C GLN A 555 5.03 -40.31 -1.82
N SER A 556 5.23 -40.44 -0.50
CA SER A 556 5.22 -41.72 0.20
C SER A 556 3.82 -42.36 0.22
N HIS A 557 2.75 -41.56 0.36
CA HIS A 557 1.38 -42.07 0.25
C HIS A 557 0.97 -42.45 -1.17
N GLN A 558 1.56 -41.84 -2.19
CA GLN A 558 1.31 -42.19 -3.58
C GLN A 558 2.07 -43.46 -3.98
N SER A 559 3.33 -43.64 -3.54
CA SER A 559 4.10 -44.87 -3.76
C SER A 559 3.48 -46.07 -3.06
N ASN A 560 2.97 -45.91 -1.84
CA ASN A 560 2.27 -47.00 -1.13
C ASN A 560 0.90 -47.37 -1.72
N ARG A 561 0.24 -46.48 -2.47
CA ARG A 561 -0.99 -46.79 -3.22
C ARG A 561 -0.71 -47.52 -4.52
N ASP A 562 0.43 -47.27 -5.15
CA ASP A 562 0.83 -47.93 -6.40
C ASP A 562 1.46 -49.31 -6.14
N GLU A 563 2.10 -49.54 -4.99
CA GLU A 563 2.57 -50.87 -4.58
C GLU A 563 1.44 -51.80 -4.12
N GLY A 564 0.31 -51.22 -3.63
CA GLY A 564 -0.89 -52.01 -3.26
C GLY A 564 -1.78 -52.44 -4.42
N LYS A 565 -1.44 -52.10 -5.66
CA LYS A 565 -2.20 -52.42 -6.89
C LYS A 565 -1.47 -53.33 -7.87
N LYS A 566 -0.45 -54.08 -7.43
CA LYS A 566 0.05 -55.18 -8.25
C LYS A 566 -0.74 -56.46 -7.97
N PRO A 567 -1.24 -57.13 -9.01
CA PRO A 567 -2.11 -58.30 -8.90
C PRO A 567 -1.41 -59.52 -8.33
#